data_6eb1658562c4a7018d3e6d21642d8fea
#
_entry.id   6eb1658562c4a7018d3e6d21642d8fea
#
_cell.length_a   1.000
_cell.length_b   1.000
_cell.length_c   1.000
_cell.angle_alpha   90.00
_cell.angle_beta   90.00
_cell.angle_gamma   90.00
#
_symmetry.space_group_name_H-M   'P 1'
#
loop_
_entity.id
_entity.type
_entity.pdbx_description
1 polymer ?
#
loop_
_entity_poly.entity_id
_entity_poly.type
_entity_poly.pdbx_seq_one_letter_code
_entity_poly.pdbx_strand_id
1 'polypeptide(L)'
;MKSTSKMFYLAAALLVLSMSATASIVINEMELNPPLGGADWVELYNSGNESVDISGWTSIITDGSWQGKFPAVPAGTILPPLGFYVLNGQSSWNHDNGGYATLYSASGETVDKTATRVDFLGNDFTYGRHPDGHDTNTDGDWGLGSATKGTSNVR
;
A
#
# COMPACT_ATOMS: atom_id res chain seq x y z
N MET A 1 32.24 68.32 2.46
CA MET A 1 32.25 66.89 2.86
C MET A 1 30.93 66.27 2.48
N LYS A 2 30.89 65.44 1.42
CA LYS A 2 29.68 64.71 1.00
C LYS A 2 29.78 63.28 1.53
N SER A 3 28.89 62.91 2.49
CA SER A 3 28.75 61.57 3.01
C SER A 3 27.93 60.75 2.04
N THR A 4 28.55 59.72 1.43
CA THR A 4 27.85 58.72 0.61
C THR A 4 27.48 57.55 1.50
N SER A 5 26.20 57.49 1.87
CA SER A 5 25.60 56.33 2.55
C SER A 5 25.49 55.16 1.57
N LYS A 6 26.25 54.08 1.85
CA LYS A 6 26.14 52.82 1.09
C LYS A 6 25.01 52.00 1.70
N MET A 7 23.90 51.93 1.01
CA MET A 7 22.80 50.98 1.33
C MET A 7 23.22 49.57 0.92
N PHE A 8 23.39 48.68 1.89
CA PHE A 8 23.55 47.26 1.65
C PHE A 8 22.19 46.63 1.51
N TYR A 9 21.84 46.14 0.31
CA TYR A 9 20.70 45.30 0.11
C TYR A 9 21.04 43.87 0.51
N LEU A 10 20.47 43.39 1.59
CA LEU A 10 20.53 41.98 2.00
C LEU A 10 19.49 41.19 1.19
N ALA A 11 19.94 40.52 0.15
CA ALA A 11 19.08 39.61 -0.61
C ALA A 11 18.92 38.34 0.23
N ALA A 12 17.75 38.18 0.88
CA ALA A 12 17.36 36.91 1.51
C ALA A 12 17.01 35.90 0.40
N ALA A 13 17.90 34.96 0.14
CA ALA A 13 17.58 33.81 -0.71
C ALA A 13 16.64 32.90 0.03
N LEU A 14 15.38 32.86 -0.41
CA LEU A 14 14.38 31.90 0.08
C LEU A 14 14.72 30.53 -0.51
N LEU A 15 15.34 29.67 0.29
CA LEU A 15 15.60 28.28 -0.09
C LEU A 15 14.27 27.50 -0.02
N VAL A 16 13.60 27.37 -1.15
CA VAL A 16 12.42 26.46 -1.25
C VAL A 16 12.97 25.04 -1.30
N LEU A 17 12.96 24.36 -0.16
CA LEU A 17 13.11 22.90 -0.15
C LEU A 17 11.88 22.31 -0.83
N SER A 18 12.04 21.94 -2.09
CA SER A 18 11.06 21.03 -2.73
C SER A 18 11.20 19.68 -2.03
N MET A 19 10.30 19.38 -1.10
CA MET A 19 10.08 18.01 -0.67
C MET A 19 9.60 17.26 -1.90
N SER A 20 10.45 16.41 -2.46
CA SER A 20 10.01 15.45 -3.45
C SER A 20 8.95 14.58 -2.77
N ALA A 21 7.71 14.76 -3.17
CA ALA A 21 6.65 13.86 -2.76
C ALA A 21 6.96 12.51 -3.36
N THR A 22 7.30 11.56 -2.52
CA THR A 22 7.44 10.17 -2.93
C THR A 22 6.06 9.58 -3.02
N ALA A 23 5.72 9.05 -4.19
CA ALA A 23 4.57 8.15 -4.31
C ALA A 23 4.86 6.93 -3.42
N SER A 24 3.98 6.65 -2.49
CA SER A 24 4.09 5.50 -1.60
C SER A 24 2.87 4.61 -1.80
N ILE A 25 3.06 3.52 -2.55
CA ILE A 25 2.04 2.50 -2.69
C ILE A 25 2.31 1.44 -1.63
N VAL A 26 1.30 1.17 -0.82
CA VAL A 26 1.37 0.15 0.22
C VAL A 26 0.22 -0.84 0.08
N ILE A 27 0.40 -2.03 0.63
CA ILE A 27 -0.71 -2.97 0.87
C ILE A 27 -1.48 -2.42 2.07
N ASN A 28 -2.75 -2.08 1.86
CA ASN A 28 -3.60 -1.40 2.83
C ASN A 28 -4.55 -2.34 3.57
N GLU A 29 -5.06 -3.35 2.87
CA GLU A 29 -5.98 -4.34 3.42
C GLU A 29 -5.73 -5.70 2.78
N MET A 30 -6.02 -6.76 3.52
CA MET A 30 -5.75 -8.12 3.10
C MET A 30 -6.82 -9.07 3.65
N GLU A 31 -7.46 -9.82 2.75
CA GLU A 31 -8.43 -10.87 3.06
C GLU A 31 -7.82 -12.24 2.78
N LEU A 32 -7.79 -13.09 3.79
CA LEU A 32 -7.11 -14.38 3.74
C LEU A 32 -8.06 -15.57 3.63
N ASN A 33 -9.30 -15.43 4.11
CA ASN A 33 -10.27 -16.50 4.18
C ASN A 33 -11.69 -15.95 4.00
N PRO A 34 -12.00 -15.42 2.79
CA PRO A 34 -13.28 -14.79 2.54
C PRO A 34 -14.44 -15.79 2.67
N PRO A 35 -15.63 -15.30 3.03
CA PRO A 35 -16.79 -16.16 3.22
C PRO A 35 -17.14 -16.94 1.96
N LEU A 36 -17.73 -18.13 2.15
CA LEU A 36 -18.20 -19.01 1.07
C LEU A 36 -17.10 -19.49 0.11
N GLY A 37 -15.84 -19.51 0.55
CA GLY A 37 -14.70 -19.91 -0.30
C GLY A 37 -14.44 -18.95 -1.45
N GLY A 38 -14.69 -17.67 -1.24
CA GLY A 38 -14.35 -16.61 -2.19
C GLY A 38 -12.84 -16.55 -2.48
N ALA A 39 -12.45 -15.72 -3.43
CA ALA A 39 -11.04 -15.50 -3.72
C ALA A 39 -10.41 -14.54 -2.71
N ASP A 40 -9.24 -14.89 -2.21
CA ASP A 40 -8.40 -13.99 -1.41
C ASP A 40 -8.09 -12.72 -2.20
N TRP A 41 -7.86 -11.62 -1.50
CA TRP A 41 -7.55 -10.36 -2.16
C TRP A 41 -6.62 -9.49 -1.31
N VAL A 42 -5.96 -8.59 -2.00
CA VAL A 42 -5.07 -7.59 -1.43
C VAL A 42 -5.46 -6.23 -1.98
N GLU A 43 -5.59 -5.25 -1.13
CA GLU A 43 -5.85 -3.88 -1.53
C GLU A 43 -4.58 -3.03 -1.44
N LEU A 44 -4.34 -2.25 -2.47
CA LEU A 44 -3.29 -1.25 -2.54
C LEU A 44 -3.88 0.12 -2.24
N TYR A 45 -3.08 0.96 -1.59
CA TYR A 45 -3.41 2.35 -1.32
C TYR A 45 -2.25 3.25 -1.72
N ASN A 46 -2.56 4.36 -2.37
CA ASN A 46 -1.58 5.40 -2.67
C ASN A 46 -1.58 6.46 -1.57
N SER A 47 -0.67 6.34 -0.62
CA SER A 47 -0.51 7.31 0.47
C SER A 47 0.25 8.59 0.06
N GLY A 48 0.75 8.63 -1.19
CA GLY A 48 1.44 9.78 -1.76
C GLY A 48 0.48 10.86 -2.28
N ASN A 49 1.03 11.95 -2.78
CA ASN A 49 0.28 13.06 -3.35
C ASN A 49 0.35 13.13 -4.89
N GLU A 50 1.00 12.15 -5.52
CA GLU A 50 1.11 12.01 -6.98
C GLU A 50 0.42 10.73 -7.44
N SER A 51 -0.12 10.74 -8.67
CA SER A 51 -0.64 9.53 -9.30
C SER A 51 0.49 8.59 -9.69
N VAL A 52 0.28 7.28 -9.51
CA VAL A 52 1.25 6.23 -9.82
C VAL A 52 0.71 5.33 -10.91
N ASP A 53 1.51 5.06 -11.95
CA ASP A 53 1.23 4.01 -12.90
C ASP A 53 1.63 2.65 -12.26
N ILE A 54 0.60 1.86 -11.92
CA ILE A 54 0.77 0.53 -11.32
C ILE A 54 0.61 -0.60 -12.36
N SER A 55 0.62 -0.29 -13.63
CA SER A 55 0.52 -1.27 -14.73
C SER A 55 1.56 -2.37 -14.60
N GLY A 56 1.13 -3.62 -14.71
CA GLY A 56 2.02 -4.78 -14.63
C GLY A 56 2.48 -5.15 -13.21
N TRP A 57 2.09 -4.39 -12.19
CA TRP A 57 2.36 -4.76 -10.79
C TRP A 57 1.61 -6.03 -10.42
N THR A 58 2.13 -6.77 -9.45
CA THR A 58 1.51 -8.01 -8.97
C THR A 58 1.78 -8.21 -7.49
N SER A 59 0.95 -9.00 -6.83
CA SER A 59 1.23 -9.50 -5.49
C SER A 59 1.49 -11.00 -5.50
N ILE A 60 2.31 -11.47 -4.59
CA ILE A 60 2.52 -12.89 -4.31
C ILE A 60 2.20 -13.12 -2.84
N ILE A 61 1.30 -14.07 -2.60
CA ILE A 61 1.07 -14.61 -1.27
C ILE A 61 2.05 -15.76 -1.05
N THR A 62 2.72 -15.74 0.09
CA THR A 62 3.57 -16.83 0.54
C THR A 62 3.00 -17.42 1.83
N ASP A 63 2.73 -18.73 1.81
CA ASP A 63 2.22 -19.51 2.91
C ASP A 63 3.07 -20.77 3.07
N GLY A 64 4.01 -20.72 4.00
CA GLY A 64 5.03 -21.76 4.11
C GLY A 64 5.84 -21.93 2.82
N SER A 65 5.74 -23.09 2.20
CA SER A 65 6.40 -23.38 0.91
C SER A 65 5.53 -23.08 -0.31
N TRP A 66 4.24 -22.75 -0.12
CA TRP A 66 3.31 -22.43 -1.21
C TRP A 66 3.38 -20.95 -1.58
N GLN A 67 3.23 -20.67 -2.86
CA GLN A 67 3.16 -19.31 -3.37
C GLN A 67 2.02 -19.18 -4.39
N GLY A 68 1.14 -18.19 -4.17
CA GLY A 68 0.09 -17.81 -5.09
C GLY A 68 0.37 -16.44 -5.70
N LYS A 69 0.57 -16.40 -7.01
CA LYS A 69 0.77 -15.13 -7.72
C LYS A 69 -0.57 -14.60 -8.22
N PHE A 70 -0.85 -13.35 -7.89
CA PHE A 70 -2.03 -12.64 -8.39
C PHE A 70 -1.85 -12.25 -9.88
N PRO A 71 -2.93 -12.12 -10.63
CA PRO A 71 -2.88 -11.55 -11.97
C PRO A 71 -2.20 -10.17 -11.95
N ALA A 72 -1.41 -9.89 -12.97
CA ALA A 72 -0.78 -8.58 -13.10
C ALA A 72 -1.85 -7.49 -13.32
N VAL A 73 -1.62 -6.33 -12.73
CA VAL A 73 -2.45 -5.13 -12.94
C VAL A 73 -2.50 -4.79 -14.44
N PRO A 74 -3.68 -4.56 -15.02
CA PRO A 74 -3.81 -4.22 -16.43
C PRO A 74 -3.01 -3.00 -16.84
N ALA A 75 -2.57 -2.97 -18.09
CA ALA A 75 -1.87 -1.82 -18.66
C ALA A 75 -2.75 -0.57 -18.64
N GLY A 76 -2.14 0.59 -18.36
CA GLY A 76 -2.83 1.88 -18.29
C GLY A 76 -3.55 2.13 -16.96
N THR A 77 -3.29 1.31 -15.94
CA THR A 77 -3.88 1.50 -14.61
C THR A 77 -3.10 2.55 -13.82
N ILE A 78 -3.72 3.70 -13.62
CA ILE A 78 -3.17 4.81 -12.83
C ILE A 78 -3.88 4.87 -11.48
N LEU A 79 -3.13 4.76 -10.39
CA LEU A 79 -3.65 4.88 -9.03
C LEU A 79 -3.48 6.33 -8.54
N PRO A 80 -4.57 7.10 -8.42
CA PRO A 80 -4.49 8.50 -7.99
C PRO A 80 -4.07 8.62 -6.51
N PRO A 81 -3.65 9.82 -6.06
CA PRO A 81 -3.46 10.10 -4.64
C PRO A 81 -4.67 9.69 -3.80
N LEU A 82 -4.43 9.06 -2.67
CA LEU A 82 -5.45 8.54 -1.75
C LEU A 82 -6.42 7.53 -2.39
N GLY A 83 -6.06 6.99 -3.55
CA GLY A 83 -6.84 5.98 -4.26
C GLY A 83 -6.57 4.57 -3.77
N PHE A 84 -7.55 3.69 -4.01
CA PHE A 84 -7.49 2.27 -3.69
C PHE A 84 -7.51 1.44 -4.97
N TYR A 85 -6.84 0.29 -4.96
CA TYR A 85 -6.87 -0.69 -6.03
C TYR A 85 -6.85 -2.11 -5.47
N VAL A 86 -7.82 -2.94 -5.87
CA VAL A 86 -7.94 -4.30 -5.36
C VAL A 86 -7.36 -5.30 -6.36
N LEU A 87 -6.40 -6.08 -5.89
CA LEU A 87 -5.89 -7.28 -6.54
C LEU A 87 -6.69 -8.48 -6.04
N ASN A 88 -7.41 -9.18 -6.93
CA ASN A 88 -8.10 -10.41 -6.60
C ASN A 88 -7.18 -11.60 -6.91
N GLY A 89 -7.02 -12.45 -5.92
CA GLY A 89 -6.19 -13.65 -6.01
C GLY A 89 -7.01 -14.90 -6.35
N GLN A 90 -6.71 -15.98 -5.66
CA GLN A 90 -7.35 -17.28 -5.80
C GLN A 90 -7.66 -17.87 -4.43
N SER A 91 -8.65 -18.75 -4.34
CA SER A 91 -9.17 -19.36 -3.11
C SER A 91 -8.32 -20.55 -2.61
N SER A 92 -7.00 -20.41 -2.62
CA SER A 92 -6.10 -21.53 -2.26
C SER A 92 -5.06 -21.18 -1.22
N TRP A 93 -5.24 -20.08 -0.52
CA TRP A 93 -4.40 -19.75 0.63
C TRP A 93 -4.69 -20.72 1.78
N ASN A 94 -3.63 -21.24 2.40
CA ASN A 94 -3.80 -22.03 3.60
C ASN A 94 -3.92 -21.12 4.82
N HIS A 95 -5.14 -20.74 5.12
CA HIS A 95 -5.47 -19.84 6.22
C HIS A 95 -5.02 -20.35 7.61
N ASP A 96 -4.79 -21.66 7.79
CA ASP A 96 -4.46 -22.26 9.08
C ASP A 96 -2.99 -22.04 9.48
N ASN A 97 -2.08 -21.98 8.52
CA ASN A 97 -0.65 -21.80 8.77
C ASN A 97 -0.21 -20.34 8.74
N GLY A 98 -1.08 -19.48 8.27
CA GLY A 98 -0.78 -18.07 8.05
C GLY A 98 0.16 -17.82 6.88
N GLY A 99 0.06 -16.64 6.33
CA GLY A 99 0.87 -16.21 5.21
C GLY A 99 1.06 -14.69 5.18
N TYR A 100 1.77 -14.22 4.18
CA TYR A 100 2.02 -12.81 3.94
C TYR A 100 1.94 -12.49 2.46
N ALA A 101 1.57 -11.27 2.15
CA ALA A 101 1.58 -10.75 0.80
C ALA A 101 2.85 -9.92 0.56
N THR A 102 3.44 -10.05 -0.63
CA THR A 102 4.52 -9.18 -1.11
C THR A 102 4.08 -8.53 -2.42
N LEU A 103 4.13 -7.21 -2.46
CA LEU A 103 3.83 -6.40 -3.64
C LEU A 103 5.09 -6.19 -4.46
N TYR A 104 4.99 -6.42 -5.76
CA TYR A 104 6.08 -6.22 -6.71
C TYR A 104 5.69 -5.22 -7.79
N SER A 105 6.63 -4.34 -8.15
CA SER A 105 6.52 -3.48 -9.32
C SER A 105 6.57 -4.29 -10.63
N ALA A 106 6.31 -3.64 -11.76
CA ALA A 106 6.44 -4.25 -13.08
C ALA A 106 7.88 -4.71 -13.42
N SER A 107 8.89 -4.08 -12.80
CA SER A 107 10.30 -4.49 -12.92
C SER A 107 10.67 -5.69 -12.04
N GLY A 108 9.76 -6.12 -11.15
CA GLY A 108 10.01 -7.20 -10.20
C GLY A 108 10.67 -6.76 -8.89
N GLU A 109 10.77 -5.45 -8.64
CA GLU A 109 11.26 -4.92 -7.37
C GLU A 109 10.19 -5.02 -6.29
N THR A 110 10.57 -5.41 -5.08
CA THR A 110 9.67 -5.41 -3.92
C THR A 110 9.32 -3.97 -3.56
N VAL A 111 8.02 -3.70 -3.52
CA VAL A 111 7.47 -2.38 -3.15
C VAL A 111 7.04 -2.37 -1.68
N ASP A 112 6.28 -3.39 -1.28
CA ASP A 112 5.79 -3.53 0.10
C ASP A 112 5.61 -5.01 0.47
N LYS A 113 5.57 -5.29 1.77
CA LYS A 113 5.36 -6.63 2.30
C LYS A 113 4.63 -6.58 3.63
N THR A 114 3.59 -7.40 3.77
CA THR A 114 2.85 -7.52 5.03
C THR A 114 3.59 -8.40 6.04
N ALA A 115 3.25 -8.26 7.32
CA ALA A 115 3.56 -9.28 8.30
C ALA A 115 2.76 -10.56 8.04
N THR A 116 3.20 -11.69 8.62
CA THR A 116 2.45 -12.94 8.58
C THR A 116 1.15 -12.80 9.38
N ARG A 117 0.04 -13.25 8.77
CA ARG A 117 -1.30 -13.24 9.37
C ARG A 117 -1.92 -14.63 9.25
N VAL A 118 -2.86 -14.91 10.14
CA VAL A 118 -3.64 -16.14 10.17
C VAL A 118 -5.11 -15.77 10.27
N ASP A 119 -5.95 -16.40 9.46
CA ASP A 119 -7.40 -16.25 9.53
C ASP A 119 -8.07 -17.61 9.53
N PHE A 120 -8.61 -18.02 10.68
CA PHE A 120 -9.27 -19.29 10.89
C PHE A 120 -10.77 -19.26 10.55
N LEU A 121 -11.33 -18.07 10.33
CA LEU A 121 -12.77 -17.90 10.21
C LEU A 121 -13.12 -17.47 8.79
N GLY A 122 -13.85 -18.34 8.07
CA GLY A 122 -14.41 -17.99 6.75
C GLY A 122 -15.51 -16.93 6.88
N ASN A 123 -15.13 -15.71 7.22
CA ASN A 123 -16.03 -14.58 7.42
C ASN A 123 -15.51 -13.33 6.69
N ASP A 124 -16.15 -12.20 6.89
CA ASP A 124 -15.85 -10.94 6.19
C ASP A 124 -15.00 -10.00 7.06
N PHE A 125 -14.05 -10.58 7.85
CA PHE A 125 -13.09 -9.81 8.64
C PHE A 125 -11.71 -9.86 7.98
N THR A 126 -11.10 -8.69 7.82
CA THR A 126 -9.82 -8.48 7.13
C THR A 126 -8.78 -7.89 8.06
N TYR A 127 -7.54 -7.98 7.63
CA TYR A 127 -6.44 -7.21 8.22
C TYR A 127 -6.22 -5.93 7.41
N GLY A 128 -6.50 -4.77 8.01
CA GLY A 128 -6.33 -3.46 7.40
C GLY A 128 -5.39 -2.54 8.17
N ARG A 129 -4.69 -1.65 7.47
CA ARG A 129 -3.88 -0.59 8.09
C ARG A 129 -4.79 0.48 8.70
N HIS A 130 -4.39 1.02 9.84
CA HIS A 130 -5.10 2.10 10.53
C HIS A 130 -4.14 3.18 11.04
N PRO A 131 -4.27 4.40 10.51
CA PRO A 131 -5.11 4.83 9.38
C PRO A 131 -4.61 4.25 8.04
N ASP A 132 -5.39 4.40 6.97
CA ASP A 132 -4.98 3.99 5.62
C ASP A 132 -3.58 4.47 5.28
N GLY A 133 -2.80 3.59 4.68
CA GLY A 133 -1.45 3.88 4.25
C GLY A 133 -0.42 4.06 5.37
N HIS A 134 -0.82 3.92 6.65
CA HIS A 134 0.13 3.99 7.77
C HIS A 134 1.07 2.78 7.75
N ASP A 135 2.34 3.04 7.51
CA ASP A 135 3.35 2.00 7.36
C ASP A 135 4.64 2.36 8.13
N THR A 136 4.77 1.78 9.30
CA THR A 136 5.98 1.84 10.13
C THR A 136 6.74 0.51 10.14
N ASN A 137 6.32 -0.43 9.29
CA ASN A 137 6.82 -1.81 9.23
C ASN A 137 6.66 -2.56 10.57
N THR A 138 5.57 -2.28 11.30
CA THR A 138 5.26 -2.94 12.57
C THR A 138 3.87 -3.57 12.57
N ASP A 139 3.64 -4.52 13.48
CA ASP A 139 2.32 -5.12 13.68
C ASP A 139 1.27 -4.11 14.15
N GLY A 140 1.69 -3.01 14.79
CA GLY A 140 0.82 -1.94 15.26
C GLY A 140 0.12 -1.16 14.15
N ASP A 141 0.61 -1.25 12.91
CA ASP A 141 -0.01 -0.61 11.75
C ASP A 141 -1.33 -1.27 11.35
N TRP A 142 -1.56 -2.52 11.79
CA TRP A 142 -2.64 -3.37 11.34
C TRP A 142 -3.70 -3.60 12.41
N GLY A 143 -4.95 -3.66 12.00
CA GLY A 143 -6.08 -4.07 12.83
C GLY A 143 -6.97 -5.07 12.11
N LEU A 144 -7.69 -5.89 12.88
CA LEU A 144 -8.75 -6.75 12.36
C LEU A 144 -10.06 -5.95 12.34
N GLY A 145 -10.77 -5.95 11.23
CA GLY A 145 -12.04 -5.24 11.04
C GLY A 145 -12.89 -5.87 9.96
N SER A 146 -14.10 -5.37 9.75
CA SER A 146 -14.91 -5.77 8.61
C SER A 146 -14.25 -5.35 7.31
N ALA A 147 -14.38 -6.17 6.27
CA ALA A 147 -13.86 -5.88 4.95
C ALA A 147 -14.36 -4.54 4.40
N THR A 148 -13.42 -3.73 3.90
CA THR A 148 -13.70 -2.39 3.36
C THR A 148 -13.26 -2.24 1.90
N LYS A 149 -13.21 -3.34 1.20
CA LYS A 149 -12.71 -3.51 -0.17
C LYS A 149 -13.02 -2.34 -1.10
N GLY A 150 -12.00 -1.62 -1.56
CA GLY A 150 -12.11 -0.46 -2.44
C GLY A 150 -12.40 0.87 -1.73
N THR A 151 -12.39 0.89 -0.40
CA THR A 151 -12.67 2.09 0.40
C THR A 151 -11.78 2.15 1.65
N SER A 152 -11.83 3.28 2.36
CA SER A 152 -11.05 3.49 3.59
C SER A 152 -11.38 2.47 4.68
N ASN A 153 -10.34 1.94 5.33
CA ASN A 153 -10.46 1.06 6.46
C ASN A 153 -11.15 1.77 7.65
N VAL A 154 -12.15 1.13 8.21
CA VAL A 154 -12.85 1.60 9.41
C VAL A 154 -12.60 0.64 10.57
N ARG A 155 -12.44 1.19 11.78
CA ARG A 155 -12.35 0.41 13.03
C ARG A 155 -13.70 0.32 13.69
#